data_555276e08ab8d6eb2c041aff827f6f44
#
_entry.id   555276e08ab8d6eb2c041aff827f6f44
#
_cell.length_a   1.000
_cell.length_b   1.000
_cell.length_c   1.000
_cell.angle_alpha   90.00
_cell.angle_beta   90.00
_cell.angle_gamma   90.00
#
_symmetry.space_group_name_H-M   'P 1'
#
loop_
_entity.id
_entity.type
_entity.pdbx_description
1 polymer ?
#
loop_
_entity_poly.entity_id
_entity_poly.type
_entity_poly.pdbx_seq_one_letter_code
_entity_poly.pdbx_strand_id
1 'polypeptide(L)'
;MEHALAVVGPDDVTKDLVREAGELAAGVDAKLTLLCVTSEEEYADEREALEAIPEADVSYSVEQALEGARSFAKDVGIEVLSDIDIEYETAGAVGEKADVVLDGAENHGCDHVFLTGQRRSPTGKAIFGDVTQRVIL
;
A
#
# COMPACT_ATOMS: atom_id res chain seq x y z
N MET A 1 -16.66 2.71 9.52
CA MET A 1 -15.58 2.84 8.50
C MET A 1 -16.08 3.74 7.39
N GLU A 2 -15.44 4.85 7.21
CA GLU A 2 -15.76 5.78 6.14
C GLU A 2 -14.70 5.76 5.03
N HIS A 3 -13.45 5.57 5.42
CA HIS A 3 -12.33 5.50 4.48
C HIS A 3 -11.28 4.56 5.02
N ALA A 4 -11.00 3.50 4.28
CA ALA A 4 -10.02 2.50 4.65
C ALA A 4 -8.75 2.64 3.81
N LEU A 5 -7.63 2.24 4.38
CA LEU A 5 -6.35 2.16 3.67
C LEU A 5 -5.89 0.70 3.68
N ALA A 6 -5.56 0.17 2.53
CA ALA A 6 -5.00 -1.18 2.43
C ALA A 6 -3.58 -1.10 1.90
N VAL A 7 -2.65 -1.75 2.58
CA VAL A 7 -1.24 -1.78 2.18
C VAL A 7 -1.04 -2.91 1.17
N VAL A 8 -0.51 -2.56 0.02
CA VAL A 8 -0.33 -3.46 -1.12
C VAL A 8 1.11 -3.94 -1.20
N GLY A 9 1.30 -5.20 -1.50
CA GLY A 9 2.60 -5.80 -1.72
C GLY A 9 2.57 -6.81 -2.87
N PRO A 10 3.71 -7.39 -3.22
CA PRO A 10 3.81 -8.27 -4.39
C PRO A 10 3.34 -9.71 -4.17
N ASP A 11 3.00 -10.07 -2.94
CA ASP A 11 2.62 -11.44 -2.62
C ASP A 11 1.10 -11.67 -2.67
N ASP A 12 0.70 -12.93 -2.72
CA ASP A 12 -0.71 -13.31 -2.80
C ASP A 12 -1.48 -12.97 -1.52
N VAL A 13 -0.80 -12.95 -0.38
CA VAL A 13 -1.43 -12.62 0.91
C VAL A 13 -1.93 -11.18 0.89
N THR A 14 -1.15 -10.25 0.33
CA THR A 14 -1.60 -8.85 0.23
C THR A 14 -2.72 -8.69 -0.78
N LYS A 15 -2.78 -9.49 -1.83
CA LYS A 15 -3.89 -9.47 -2.77
C LYS A 15 -5.18 -9.93 -2.10
N ASP A 16 -5.12 -10.98 -1.29
CA ASP A 16 -6.26 -11.43 -0.50
C ASP A 16 -6.71 -10.36 0.48
N LEU A 17 -5.76 -9.66 1.11
CA LEU A 17 -6.05 -8.56 2.01
C LEU A 17 -6.79 -7.43 1.29
N VAL A 18 -6.33 -7.05 0.11
CA VAL A 18 -6.96 -6.00 -0.70
C VAL A 18 -8.38 -6.40 -1.05
N ARG A 19 -8.62 -7.65 -1.42
CA ARG A 19 -9.95 -8.14 -1.73
C ARG A 19 -10.87 -8.06 -0.52
N GLU A 20 -10.40 -8.51 0.64
CA GLU A 20 -11.18 -8.43 1.88
C GLU A 20 -11.48 -6.98 2.25
N ALA A 21 -10.49 -6.11 2.15
CA ALA A 21 -10.69 -4.69 2.44
C ALA A 21 -11.71 -4.07 1.48
N GLY A 22 -11.63 -4.41 0.21
CA GLY A 22 -12.58 -3.96 -0.80
C GLY A 22 -14.00 -4.42 -0.53
N GLU A 23 -14.18 -5.69 -0.18
CA GLU A 23 -15.49 -6.24 0.14
C GLU A 23 -16.09 -5.60 1.39
N LEU A 24 -15.29 -5.41 2.42
CA LEU A 24 -15.73 -4.75 3.65
C LEU A 24 -16.10 -3.29 3.41
N ALA A 25 -15.25 -2.57 2.70
CA ALA A 25 -15.50 -1.16 2.39
C ALA A 25 -16.75 -1.00 1.52
N ALA A 26 -16.91 -1.84 0.51
CA ALA A 26 -18.10 -1.82 -0.34
C ALA A 26 -19.37 -2.10 0.47
N GLY A 27 -19.28 -3.05 1.42
CA GLY A 27 -20.43 -3.42 2.26
C GLY A 27 -20.91 -2.32 3.17
N VAL A 28 -20.06 -1.37 3.53
CA VAL A 28 -20.42 -0.23 4.40
C VAL A 28 -20.38 1.11 3.66
N ASP A 29 -20.28 1.06 2.33
CA ASP A 29 -20.22 2.24 1.48
C ASP A 29 -19.06 3.18 1.83
N ALA A 30 -17.90 2.61 2.13
CA ALA A 30 -16.68 3.34 2.46
C ALA A 30 -15.79 3.48 1.24
N LYS A 31 -14.90 4.45 1.27
CA LYS A 31 -13.84 4.61 0.27
C LYS A 31 -12.64 3.76 0.64
N LEU A 32 -11.82 3.43 -0.34
CA LEU A 32 -10.61 2.64 -0.14
C LEU A 32 -9.42 3.33 -0.78
N THR A 33 -8.30 3.36 -0.09
CA THR A 33 -7.02 3.79 -0.65
C THR A 33 -6.06 2.61 -0.64
N LEU A 34 -5.47 2.31 -1.78
CA LEU A 34 -4.45 1.28 -1.90
C LEU A 34 -3.09 1.96 -1.84
N LEU A 35 -2.29 1.61 -0.85
CA LEU A 35 -0.97 2.19 -0.63
C LEU A 35 0.11 1.16 -0.86
N CYS A 36 1.02 1.43 -1.79
CA CYS A 36 2.21 0.62 -1.98
C CYS A 36 3.39 1.34 -1.36
N VAL A 37 4.11 0.66 -0.48
CA VAL A 37 5.26 1.23 0.22
C VAL A 37 6.54 0.61 -0.29
N THR A 38 7.49 1.45 -0.71
CA THR A 38 8.84 1.05 -1.03
C THR A 38 9.73 1.46 0.15
N SER A 39 10.44 0.50 0.74
CA SER A 39 11.36 0.83 1.83
C SER A 39 12.54 1.63 1.31
N GLU A 40 13.21 2.34 2.21
CA GLU A 40 14.42 3.09 1.85
C GLU A 40 15.50 2.16 1.27
N GLU A 41 15.60 0.96 1.81
CA GLU A 41 16.53 -0.05 1.32
C GLU A 41 16.19 -0.50 -0.10
N GLU A 42 14.92 -0.80 -0.36
CA GLU A 42 14.47 -1.15 -1.71
C GLU A 42 14.70 -0.02 -2.71
N TYR A 43 14.44 1.20 -2.30
CA TYR A 43 14.68 2.38 -3.12
C TYR A 43 16.17 2.53 -3.45
N ALA A 44 17.04 2.37 -2.46
CA ALA A 44 18.48 2.46 -2.65
C ALA A 44 19.00 1.36 -3.59
N ASP A 45 18.50 0.14 -3.44
CA ASP A 45 18.87 -0.98 -4.29
C ASP A 45 18.46 -0.77 -5.75
N GLU A 46 17.24 -0.29 -5.97
CA GLU A 46 16.74 0.00 -7.32
C GLU A 46 17.53 1.13 -7.96
N ARG A 47 17.85 2.16 -7.21
CA ARG A 47 18.64 3.28 -7.69
C ARG A 47 20.04 2.84 -8.09
N GLU A 48 20.69 2.05 -7.24
CA GLU A 48 22.02 1.52 -7.53
C GLU A 48 22.02 0.64 -8.78
N ALA A 49 21.02 -0.21 -8.93
CA ALA A 49 20.90 -1.07 -10.11
C ALA A 49 20.74 -0.27 -11.39
N LEU A 50 19.98 0.82 -11.37
CA LEU A 50 19.80 1.68 -12.53
C LEU A 50 21.05 2.49 -12.85
N GLU A 51 21.74 2.99 -11.83
CA GLU A 51 22.99 3.74 -12.02
C GLU A 51 24.13 2.86 -12.54
N ALA A 52 24.05 1.56 -12.34
CA ALA A 52 25.04 0.61 -12.84
C ALA A 52 24.93 0.34 -14.33
N ILE A 53 23.88 0.80 -15.00
CA ILE A 53 23.70 0.65 -16.44
C ILE A 53 24.37 1.83 -17.16
N PRO A 54 25.52 1.63 -17.84
CA PRO A 54 26.31 2.75 -18.38
C PRO A 54 25.63 3.53 -19.50
N GLU A 55 24.67 2.92 -20.17
CA GLU A 55 23.98 3.53 -21.31
C GLU A 55 22.67 4.20 -20.92
N ALA A 56 22.25 4.03 -19.68
CA ALA A 56 21.00 4.63 -19.19
C ALA A 56 21.30 6.02 -18.64
N ASP A 57 20.85 7.03 -19.32
CA ASP A 57 20.86 8.40 -18.82
C ASP A 57 19.65 8.56 -17.90
N VAL A 58 19.62 7.79 -16.82
CA VAL A 58 18.48 7.73 -15.91
C VAL A 58 18.91 8.09 -14.52
N SER A 59 18.36 9.18 -14.01
CA SER A 59 18.42 9.46 -12.58
C SER A 59 17.13 8.95 -11.97
N TYR A 60 17.25 7.91 -11.14
CA TYR A 60 16.09 7.35 -10.43
C TYR A 60 15.80 8.22 -9.21
N SER A 61 14.75 9.01 -9.27
CA SER A 61 14.38 9.95 -8.22
C SER A 61 13.32 9.34 -7.29
N VAL A 62 13.13 9.98 -6.14
CA VAL A 62 12.04 9.61 -5.21
C VAL A 62 10.70 9.72 -5.92
N GLU A 63 10.52 10.72 -6.77
CA GLU A 63 9.28 10.88 -7.53
C GLU A 63 9.00 9.69 -8.44
N GLN A 64 10.02 9.17 -9.09
CA GLN A 64 9.88 7.99 -9.93
C GLN A 64 9.54 6.75 -9.12
N ALA A 65 10.15 6.60 -7.94
CA ALA A 65 9.83 5.51 -7.02
C ALA A 65 8.39 5.59 -6.54
N LEU A 66 7.92 6.79 -6.19
CA LEU A 66 6.53 7.01 -5.78
C LEU A 66 5.55 6.67 -6.90
N GLU A 67 5.84 7.10 -8.12
CA GLU A 67 4.99 6.82 -9.27
C GLU A 67 4.97 5.33 -9.60
N GLY A 68 6.09 4.65 -9.50
CA GLY A 68 6.18 3.20 -9.70
C GLY A 68 5.37 2.45 -8.67
N ALA A 69 5.46 2.86 -7.40
CA ALA A 69 4.68 2.25 -6.33
C ALA A 69 3.18 2.47 -6.53
N ARG A 70 2.79 3.68 -6.92
CA ARG A 70 1.40 4.00 -7.21
C ARG A 70 0.87 3.17 -8.38
N SER A 71 1.65 3.02 -9.44
CA SER A 71 1.27 2.20 -10.61
C SER A 71 1.09 0.75 -10.21
N PHE A 72 1.94 0.23 -9.35
CA PHE A 72 1.80 -1.13 -8.84
C PHE A 72 0.48 -1.29 -8.06
N ALA A 73 0.17 -0.33 -7.19
CA ALA A 73 -1.09 -0.35 -6.44
C ALA A 73 -2.30 -0.32 -7.38
N LYS A 74 -2.21 0.46 -8.44
CA LYS A 74 -3.25 0.55 -9.46
C LYS A 74 -3.45 -0.79 -10.16
N ASP A 75 -2.37 -1.46 -10.54
CA ASP A 75 -2.43 -2.76 -11.20
C ASP A 75 -3.08 -3.81 -10.30
N VAL A 76 -2.73 -3.83 -9.01
CA VAL A 76 -3.34 -4.72 -8.05
C VAL A 76 -4.84 -4.42 -7.90
N GLY A 77 -5.21 -3.15 -7.85
CA GLY A 77 -6.61 -2.75 -7.79
C GLY A 77 -7.41 -3.25 -8.99
N ILE A 78 -6.86 -3.09 -10.19
CA ILE A 78 -7.50 -3.59 -11.41
C ILE A 78 -7.67 -5.10 -11.37
N GLU A 79 -6.63 -5.82 -10.93
CA GLU A 79 -6.68 -7.28 -10.84
C GLU A 79 -7.66 -7.79 -9.79
N VAL A 80 -7.67 -7.18 -8.61
CA VAL A 80 -8.36 -7.74 -7.44
C VAL A 80 -9.75 -7.16 -7.25
N LEU A 81 -9.95 -5.89 -7.59
CA LEU A 81 -11.19 -5.17 -7.29
C LEU A 81 -12.12 -4.97 -8.49
N SER A 82 -11.79 -5.54 -9.63
CA SER A 82 -12.57 -5.34 -10.86
C SER A 82 -14.02 -5.84 -10.77
N ASP A 83 -14.27 -6.84 -9.93
CA ASP A 83 -15.60 -7.40 -9.72
C ASP A 83 -16.31 -6.88 -8.46
N ILE A 84 -15.71 -5.91 -7.80
CA ILE A 84 -16.25 -5.30 -6.58
C ILE A 84 -16.64 -3.85 -6.91
N ASP A 85 -17.88 -3.49 -6.59
CA ASP A 85 -18.35 -2.12 -6.79
C ASP A 85 -17.88 -1.23 -5.66
N ILE A 86 -16.67 -0.71 -5.80
CA ILE A 86 -16.05 0.15 -4.80
C ILE A 86 -15.28 1.28 -5.48
N GLU A 87 -15.36 2.45 -4.87
CA GLU A 87 -14.57 3.60 -5.27
C GLU A 87 -13.23 3.55 -4.53
N TYR A 88 -12.11 3.56 -5.25
CA TYR A 88 -10.80 3.50 -4.62
C TYR A 88 -9.80 4.42 -5.28
N GLU A 89 -8.79 4.81 -4.50
CA GLU A 89 -7.65 5.58 -4.95
C GLU A 89 -6.38 4.78 -4.76
N THR A 90 -5.32 5.18 -5.44
CA THR A 90 -4.02 4.53 -5.31
C THR A 90 -2.96 5.55 -4.93
N ALA A 91 -1.98 5.12 -4.14
CA ALA A 91 -0.90 5.97 -3.68
C ALA A 91 0.39 5.17 -3.55
N GLY A 92 1.51 5.85 -3.67
CA GLY A 92 2.82 5.27 -3.41
C GLY A 92 3.53 6.04 -2.31
N ALA A 93 4.43 5.38 -1.60
CA ALA A 93 5.24 6.01 -0.56
C ALA A 93 6.61 5.34 -0.48
N VAL A 94 7.61 6.10 -0.07
CA VAL A 94 8.96 5.61 0.18
C VAL A 94 9.31 5.95 1.62
N GLY A 95 9.81 4.98 2.37
CA GLY A 95 10.22 5.20 3.74
C GLY A 95 10.02 3.99 4.62
N GLU A 96 10.12 4.17 5.92
CA GLU A 96 9.89 3.11 6.89
C GLU A 96 8.40 2.78 6.92
N LYS A 97 8.08 1.50 6.78
CA LYS A 97 6.71 1.05 6.52
C LYS A 97 5.68 1.54 7.53
N ALA A 98 5.97 1.40 8.82
CA ALA A 98 5.00 1.81 9.85
C ALA A 98 4.73 3.31 9.80
N ASP A 99 5.79 4.11 9.66
CA ASP A 99 5.67 5.56 9.61
C ASP A 99 4.90 6.04 8.38
N VAL A 100 5.23 5.52 7.21
CA VAL A 100 4.58 5.96 5.97
C VAL A 100 3.14 5.48 5.88
N VAL A 101 2.82 4.32 6.46
CA VAL A 101 1.44 3.83 6.52
C VAL A 101 0.59 4.73 7.40
N LEU A 102 1.08 5.11 8.57
CA LEU A 102 0.36 6.01 9.47
C LEU A 102 0.20 7.40 8.86
N ASP A 103 1.25 7.93 8.27
CA ASP A 103 1.20 9.22 7.58
C ASP A 103 0.23 9.19 6.42
N GLY A 104 0.25 8.13 5.63
CA GLY A 104 -0.66 7.95 4.52
C GLY A 104 -2.12 7.89 4.97
N ALA A 105 -2.39 7.18 6.05
CA ALA A 105 -3.73 7.10 6.60
C ALA A 105 -4.23 8.47 7.06
N GLU A 106 -3.38 9.25 7.73
CA GLU A 106 -3.74 10.59 8.15
C GLU A 106 -3.95 11.53 6.96
N ASN A 107 -3.03 11.50 5.99
CA ASN A 107 -3.08 12.38 4.82
C ASN A 107 -4.30 12.12 3.95
N HIS A 108 -4.76 10.88 3.87
CA HIS A 108 -5.93 10.51 3.08
C HIS A 108 -7.23 10.47 3.90
N GLY A 109 -7.15 10.80 5.19
CA GLY A 109 -8.33 10.81 6.04
C GLY A 109 -8.91 9.43 6.31
N CYS A 110 -8.06 8.42 6.37
CA CYS A 110 -8.48 7.04 6.60
C CYS A 110 -8.70 6.77 8.09
N ASP A 111 -9.78 6.09 8.40
CA ASP A 111 -10.11 5.69 9.77
C ASP A 111 -9.86 4.20 10.05
N HIS A 112 -9.50 3.44 9.02
CA HIS A 112 -9.15 2.03 9.13
C HIS A 112 -7.95 1.73 8.27
N VAL A 113 -7.07 0.86 8.76
CA VAL A 113 -5.88 0.41 8.03
C VAL A 113 -5.87 -1.11 7.99
N PHE A 114 -5.75 -1.66 6.80
CA PHE A 114 -5.60 -3.10 6.56
C PHE A 114 -4.17 -3.36 6.14
N LEU A 115 -3.49 -4.24 6.84
CA LEU A 115 -2.14 -4.63 6.48
C LEU A 115 -1.87 -6.09 6.86
N THR A 116 -0.92 -6.70 6.19
CA THR A 116 -0.49 -8.05 6.52
C THR A 116 0.56 -7.98 7.62
N GLY A 117 0.43 -8.85 8.61
CA GLY A 117 1.45 -8.97 9.63
C GLY A 117 2.67 -9.69 9.09
N GLN A 118 3.79 -9.43 9.72
CA GLN A 118 4.98 -10.20 9.44
C GLN A 118 4.78 -11.62 9.98
N ARG A 119 5.47 -12.54 9.43
CA ARG A 119 5.35 -13.98 9.56
C ARG A 119 5.10 -14.59 10.94
N ARG A 120 5.13 -13.85 12.00
CA ARG A 120 4.93 -14.39 13.35
C ARG A 120 3.51 -14.23 13.87
N SER A 121 2.69 -13.54 13.11
CA SER A 121 1.29 -13.38 13.46
C SER A 121 0.51 -14.60 12.98
N PRO A 122 -0.29 -15.24 13.82
CA PRO A 122 -1.10 -16.38 13.39
C PRO A 122 -2.13 -15.99 12.34
N THR A 123 -2.55 -14.76 12.32
CA THR A 123 -3.53 -14.28 11.35
C THR A 123 -2.92 -13.77 10.06
N GLY A 124 -1.66 -13.37 10.08
CA GLY A 124 -0.98 -12.80 8.92
C GLY A 124 -1.50 -11.44 8.48
N LYS A 125 -2.50 -10.91 9.14
CA LYS A 125 -3.07 -9.60 8.84
C LYS A 125 -3.65 -8.98 10.09
N ALA A 126 -3.77 -7.66 10.09
CA ALA A 126 -4.35 -6.91 11.19
C ALA A 126 -5.27 -5.81 10.64
N ILE A 127 -6.31 -5.50 11.38
CA ILE A 127 -7.28 -4.48 11.05
C ILE A 127 -7.35 -3.50 12.23
N PHE A 128 -7.23 -2.22 11.95
CA PHE A 128 -7.23 -1.18 12.97
C PHE A 128 -8.45 -0.26 12.77
N GLY A 129 -9.15 -0.02 13.87
CA GLY A 129 -10.36 0.80 13.83
C GLY A 129 -10.13 2.30 13.93
N ASP A 130 -8.91 2.72 14.19
CA ASP A 130 -8.57 4.14 14.36
C ASP A 130 -7.12 4.36 13.96
N VAL A 131 -6.91 5.31 13.03
CA VAL A 131 -5.57 5.62 12.54
C VAL A 131 -4.69 6.28 13.60
N THR A 132 -5.28 6.82 14.66
CA THR A 132 -4.50 7.38 15.77
C THR A 132 -3.93 6.30 16.66
N GLN A 133 -4.46 5.09 16.59
CA GLN A 133 -3.90 3.94 17.29
C GLN A 133 -2.63 3.50 16.61
N ARG A 134 -1.71 2.98 17.40
CA ARG A 134 -0.47 2.47 16.84
C ARG A 134 -0.72 1.18 16.10
N VAL A 135 -0.02 0.98 15.01
CA VAL A 135 -0.07 -0.26 14.26
C VAL A 135 0.51 -1.38 15.12
N ILE A 136 -0.30 -2.42 15.35
CA ILE A 136 0.10 -3.59 16.13
C ILE A 136 0.06 -4.79 15.21
N LEU A 137 1.20 -5.42 15.07
CA LEU A 137 1.34 -6.60 14.21
C LEU A 137 1.31 -7.90 14.99
#